data_5a1866170839420705c317c500b010fc
#
_entry.id   5a1866170839420705c317c500b010fc
#
_cell.length_a   1.000
_cell.length_b   1.000
_cell.length_c   1.000
_cell.angle_alpha   90.00
_cell.angle_beta   90.00
_cell.angle_gamma   90.00
#
_symmetry.space_group_name_H-M   'P 1'
#
loop_
_entity.id
_entity.type
_entity.pdbx_description
1 polymer ?
#
loop_
_entity_poly.entity_id
_entity_poly.type
_entity_poly.pdbx_seq_one_letter_code
_entity_poly.pdbx_strand_id
1 'polypeptide(L)'
;IKTKAVICEKVQNFFSLIDKKKIILPKFDCFAYGFPCNDFSNVGESLGIKGKFGPLYSYGVELINRYHPTWFVAENVGGIKSANEGKAFQKILHDLENSGKGYNLTVHKYKFEEYGIPQARHRIIIVGIKNELNIKFKVPKPSFKTMTAREALGRIPKNAFNNELTKNSKQVIERLKYIKPGKSAFNSNLPKHLKLKVKGAKISQIYKRLDSNRPSYTVTGSGGGGTHVYHWKENRALTNRERARLQTFPDNFIFSGSKESVRKQIGMAVPVMGAKIIFDSVLKTIARIDYPCVDEKF
;
A
#
# COMPACT_ATOMS: atom_id res chain seq x y z
N ILE A 1 -10.48 8.71 17.14
CA ILE A 1 -11.35 7.52 17.02
C ILE A 1 -10.79 6.47 17.99
N LYS A 2 -11.57 6.08 18.98
CA LYS A 2 -11.19 4.98 19.87
C LYS A 2 -11.50 3.67 19.15
N THR A 3 -10.47 2.81 18.97
CA THR A 3 -10.66 1.43 18.48
C THR A 3 -11.48 0.66 19.51
N LYS A 4 -12.62 0.10 19.07
CA LYS A 4 -13.50 -0.67 19.98
C LYS A 4 -13.00 -2.10 20.18
N ALA A 5 -12.38 -2.69 19.15
CA ALA A 5 -11.81 -4.03 19.24
C ALA A 5 -10.67 -4.21 18.21
N VAL A 6 -9.72 -5.07 18.54
CA VAL A 6 -8.69 -5.57 17.62
C VAL A 6 -8.76 -7.09 17.67
N ILE A 7 -8.92 -7.70 16.50
CA ILE A 7 -8.99 -9.15 16.34
C ILE A 7 -7.79 -9.58 15.51
N CYS A 8 -6.87 -10.35 16.10
CA CYS A 8 -5.66 -10.84 15.46
C CYS A 8 -5.86 -12.29 15.04
N GLU A 9 -6.57 -12.49 13.91
CA GLU A 9 -6.93 -13.81 13.39
C GLU A 9 -6.76 -13.88 11.88
N LYS A 10 -6.62 -15.11 11.35
CA LYS A 10 -6.79 -15.35 9.93
C LYS A 10 -8.24 -15.10 9.54
N VAL A 11 -8.48 -14.59 8.34
CA VAL A 11 -9.84 -14.26 7.89
C VAL A 11 -10.79 -15.47 7.96
N GLN A 12 -10.31 -16.69 7.66
CA GLN A 12 -11.08 -17.92 7.78
C GLN A 12 -11.54 -18.18 9.22
N ASN A 13 -10.63 -18.02 10.19
CA ASN A 13 -10.94 -18.17 11.61
C ASN A 13 -11.91 -17.08 12.08
N PHE A 14 -11.71 -15.86 11.61
CA PHE A 14 -12.59 -14.73 11.92
C PHE A 14 -14.05 -15.04 11.49
N PHE A 15 -14.28 -15.52 10.27
CA PHE A 15 -15.61 -15.92 9.82
C PHE A 15 -16.18 -17.08 10.63
N SER A 16 -15.36 -18.10 10.94
CA SER A 16 -15.78 -19.19 11.83
C SER A 16 -16.21 -18.71 13.22
N LEU A 17 -15.56 -17.67 13.76
CA LEU A 17 -15.94 -17.07 15.05
C LEU A 17 -17.26 -16.31 14.96
N ILE A 18 -17.53 -15.64 13.83
CA ILE A 18 -18.83 -15.00 13.57
C ILE A 18 -19.94 -16.06 13.47
N ASP A 19 -19.73 -17.10 12.68
CA ASP A 19 -20.72 -18.17 12.45
C ASP A 19 -21.08 -18.90 13.76
N LYS A 20 -20.09 -19.10 14.63
CA LYS A 20 -20.28 -19.67 15.97
C LYS A 20 -20.79 -18.65 17.00
N LYS A 21 -21.17 -17.45 16.59
CA LYS A 21 -21.62 -16.34 17.46
C LYS A 21 -20.64 -15.97 18.59
N LYS A 22 -19.35 -16.33 18.45
CA LYS A 22 -18.30 -15.91 19.39
C LYS A 22 -17.86 -14.46 19.19
N ILE A 23 -18.09 -13.92 17.99
CA ILE A 23 -17.92 -12.53 17.64
C ILE A 23 -19.21 -12.03 17.02
N ILE A 24 -19.73 -10.94 17.57
CA ILE A 24 -20.88 -10.21 17.02
C ILE A 24 -20.38 -8.86 16.56
N LEU A 25 -20.44 -8.61 15.25
CA LEU A 25 -20.10 -7.31 14.70
C LEU A 25 -21.27 -6.35 14.89
N PRO A 26 -21.01 -5.11 15.32
CA PRO A 26 -22.05 -4.06 15.33
C PRO A 26 -22.44 -3.72 13.89
N LYS A 27 -23.59 -3.10 13.72
CA LYS A 27 -23.91 -2.42 12.45
C LYS A 27 -22.84 -1.36 12.16
N PHE A 28 -22.37 -1.32 10.93
CA PHE A 28 -21.38 -0.34 10.47
C PHE A 28 -21.74 0.18 9.07
N ASP A 29 -21.43 1.43 8.81
CA ASP A 29 -21.74 2.09 7.55
C ASP A 29 -20.59 1.97 6.54
N CYS A 30 -19.37 1.72 7.02
CA CYS A 30 -18.17 1.63 6.20
C CYS A 30 -17.45 0.30 6.40
N PHE A 31 -17.03 -0.31 5.29
CA PHE A 31 -16.08 -1.41 5.30
C PHE A 31 -14.87 -1.08 4.43
N ALA A 32 -13.66 -1.13 5.00
CA ALA A 32 -12.42 -0.92 4.26
C ALA A 32 -11.52 -2.13 4.40
N TYR A 33 -10.99 -2.63 3.29
CA TYR A 33 -10.10 -3.79 3.30
C TYR A 33 -9.10 -3.78 2.15
N GLY A 34 -7.95 -4.43 2.39
CA GLY A 34 -6.99 -4.78 1.34
C GLY A 34 -6.88 -6.29 1.25
N PHE A 35 -6.95 -6.86 0.08
CA PHE A 35 -6.80 -8.29 -0.12
C PHE A 35 -5.45 -8.62 -0.79
N PRO A 36 -4.85 -9.79 -0.50
CA PRO A 36 -3.57 -10.17 -1.06
C PRO A 36 -3.59 -10.24 -2.59
N CYS A 37 -2.51 -9.76 -3.20
CA CYS A 37 -2.33 -9.78 -4.65
C CYS A 37 -1.24 -10.75 -5.11
N ASN A 38 -0.71 -11.60 -4.23
CA ASN A 38 0.45 -12.43 -4.55
C ASN A 38 0.24 -13.29 -5.79
N ASP A 39 -0.98 -13.79 -5.98
CA ASP A 39 -1.36 -14.58 -7.15
C ASP A 39 -1.73 -13.71 -8.37
N PHE A 40 -1.82 -12.39 -8.19
CA PHE A 40 -2.16 -11.41 -9.22
C PHE A 40 -1.00 -10.45 -9.56
N SER A 41 0.18 -10.60 -8.92
CA SER A 41 1.31 -9.69 -9.14
C SER A 41 2.32 -10.26 -10.14
N ASN A 42 2.96 -9.38 -10.92
CA ASN A 42 4.02 -9.74 -11.85
C ASN A 42 5.30 -10.30 -11.14
N VAL A 43 5.35 -10.26 -9.82
CA VAL A 43 6.45 -10.78 -8.98
C VAL A 43 6.06 -12.11 -8.33
N GLY A 44 4.77 -12.48 -8.36
CA GLY A 44 4.24 -13.75 -7.86
C GLY A 44 4.08 -14.80 -8.96
N GLU A 45 3.49 -15.94 -8.60
CA GLU A 45 3.29 -17.06 -9.52
C GLU A 45 2.20 -16.85 -10.58
N SER A 46 1.53 -15.67 -10.56
CA SER A 46 0.47 -15.25 -11.49
C SER A 46 -0.70 -16.26 -11.63
N LEU A 47 -0.98 -17.03 -10.58
CA LEU A 47 -2.01 -18.08 -10.56
C LEU A 47 -3.44 -17.53 -10.54
N GLY A 48 -3.61 -16.21 -10.34
CA GLY A 48 -4.90 -15.53 -10.32
C GLY A 48 -5.82 -16.08 -9.22
N ILE A 49 -7.11 -16.28 -9.57
CA ILE A 49 -8.14 -16.79 -8.64
C ILE A 49 -7.83 -18.24 -8.20
N LYS A 50 -7.08 -19.01 -8.99
CA LYS A 50 -6.74 -20.40 -8.69
C LYS A 50 -5.56 -20.54 -7.70
N GLY A 51 -4.86 -19.44 -7.39
CA GLY A 51 -3.76 -19.43 -6.44
C GLY A 51 -4.23 -19.50 -4.98
N LYS A 52 -3.28 -19.73 -4.07
CA LYS A 52 -3.54 -19.86 -2.63
C LYS A 52 -4.22 -18.62 -2.01
N PHE A 53 -3.96 -17.44 -2.54
CA PHE A 53 -4.49 -16.15 -2.06
C PHE A 53 -5.58 -15.58 -2.96
N GLY A 54 -5.76 -16.14 -4.16
CA GLY A 54 -6.76 -15.70 -5.12
C GLY A 54 -8.18 -15.64 -4.55
N PRO A 55 -8.65 -16.66 -3.81
CA PRO A 55 -9.99 -16.65 -3.21
C PRO A 55 -10.17 -15.66 -2.06
N LEU A 56 -9.12 -15.08 -1.49
CA LEU A 56 -9.24 -14.27 -0.26
C LEU A 56 -10.04 -12.97 -0.44
N TYR A 57 -10.20 -12.47 -1.66
CA TYR A 57 -11.10 -11.34 -1.91
C TYR A 57 -12.56 -11.67 -1.60
N SER A 58 -12.97 -12.96 -1.76
CA SER A 58 -14.35 -13.40 -1.55
C SER A 58 -14.82 -13.21 -0.11
N TYR A 59 -13.92 -13.22 0.87
CA TYR A 59 -14.27 -12.89 2.26
C TYR A 59 -14.69 -11.43 2.41
N GLY A 60 -14.12 -10.52 1.63
CA GLY A 60 -14.59 -9.14 1.57
C GLY A 60 -16.00 -9.05 0.97
N VAL A 61 -16.23 -9.76 -0.14
CA VAL A 61 -17.55 -9.88 -0.78
C VAL A 61 -18.57 -10.47 0.18
N GLU A 62 -18.21 -11.54 0.88
CA GLU A 62 -19.08 -12.19 1.86
C GLU A 62 -19.46 -11.27 3.03
N LEU A 63 -18.51 -10.48 3.53
CA LEU A 63 -18.78 -9.53 4.60
C LEU A 63 -19.74 -8.42 4.11
N ILE A 64 -19.54 -7.92 2.88
CA ILE A 64 -20.45 -6.95 2.27
C ILE A 64 -21.87 -7.55 2.11
N ASN A 65 -21.98 -8.80 1.68
CA ASN A 65 -23.25 -9.50 1.55
C ASN A 65 -23.97 -9.73 2.90
N ARG A 66 -23.24 -9.96 3.97
CA ARG A 66 -23.82 -10.21 5.31
C ARG A 66 -24.26 -8.92 6.03
N TYR A 67 -23.49 -7.86 5.87
CA TYR A 67 -23.66 -6.66 6.71
C TYR A 67 -24.15 -5.43 5.95
N HIS A 68 -24.14 -5.46 4.62
CA HIS A 68 -24.65 -4.39 3.77
C HIS A 68 -24.17 -2.99 4.17
N PRO A 69 -22.82 -2.72 4.25
CA PRO A 69 -22.34 -1.38 4.59
C PRO A 69 -22.84 -0.35 3.58
N THR A 70 -23.05 0.88 4.01
CA THR A 70 -23.47 1.99 3.13
C THR A 70 -22.48 2.21 1.99
N TRP A 71 -21.20 2.02 2.28
CA TRP A 71 -20.11 2.09 1.33
C TRP A 71 -18.92 1.23 1.75
N PHE A 72 -18.09 0.90 0.79
CA PHE A 72 -16.84 0.18 1.07
C PHE A 72 -15.68 0.73 0.25
N VAL A 73 -14.46 0.47 0.71
CA VAL A 73 -13.22 0.73 -0.01
C VAL A 73 -12.39 -0.54 -0.04
N ALA A 74 -12.09 -1.03 -1.24
CA ALA A 74 -11.18 -2.16 -1.45
C ALA A 74 -9.89 -1.68 -2.11
N GLU A 75 -8.73 -2.09 -1.56
CA GLU A 75 -7.41 -1.70 -2.04
C GLU A 75 -6.66 -2.89 -2.63
N ASN A 76 -5.98 -2.64 -3.75
CA ASN A 76 -5.04 -3.61 -4.31
C ASN A 76 -3.90 -2.93 -5.08
N VAL A 77 -2.90 -3.72 -5.50
CA VAL A 77 -1.79 -3.24 -6.33
C VAL A 77 -2.18 -3.16 -7.81
N GLY A 78 -1.47 -2.29 -8.55
CA GLY A 78 -1.76 -2.07 -9.98
C GLY A 78 -1.63 -3.30 -10.87
N GLY A 79 -0.86 -4.32 -10.46
CA GLY A 79 -0.66 -5.56 -11.22
C GLY A 79 -1.90 -6.47 -11.35
N ILE A 80 -2.94 -6.25 -10.54
CA ILE A 80 -4.16 -7.06 -10.60
C ILE A 80 -4.87 -6.94 -11.96
N LYS A 81 -4.71 -5.81 -12.66
CA LYS A 81 -5.31 -5.57 -13.97
C LYS A 81 -4.86 -6.53 -15.06
N SER A 82 -3.58 -6.91 -15.04
CA SER A 82 -2.97 -7.77 -16.08
C SER A 82 -2.97 -9.25 -15.71
N ALA A 83 -3.33 -9.57 -14.48
CA ALA A 83 -3.34 -10.95 -14.02
C ALA A 83 -4.43 -11.77 -14.75
N ASN A 84 -4.02 -12.92 -15.28
CA ASN A 84 -4.90 -13.82 -16.01
C ASN A 84 -5.71 -13.09 -17.12
N GLU A 85 -5.03 -12.29 -17.95
CA GLU A 85 -5.64 -11.52 -19.04
C GLU A 85 -6.78 -10.57 -18.59
N GLY A 86 -6.74 -10.14 -17.32
CA GLY A 86 -7.77 -9.28 -16.73
C GLY A 86 -9.04 -9.99 -16.25
N LYS A 87 -9.25 -11.26 -16.61
CA LYS A 87 -10.48 -12.01 -16.25
C LYS A 87 -10.71 -12.09 -14.73
N ALA A 88 -9.64 -12.29 -13.97
CA ALA A 88 -9.71 -12.33 -12.51
C ALA A 88 -10.22 -11.00 -11.94
N PHE A 89 -9.76 -9.89 -12.48
CA PHE A 89 -10.16 -8.59 -12.00
C PHE A 89 -11.63 -8.27 -12.37
N GLN A 90 -12.04 -8.62 -13.58
CA GLN A 90 -13.44 -8.46 -14.00
C GLN A 90 -14.39 -9.26 -13.10
N LYS A 91 -14.01 -10.50 -12.72
CA LYS A 91 -14.79 -11.28 -11.77
C LYS A 91 -14.89 -10.59 -10.41
N ILE A 92 -13.79 -10.05 -9.88
CA ILE A 92 -13.80 -9.33 -8.59
C ILE A 92 -14.75 -8.13 -8.66
N LEU A 93 -14.71 -7.34 -9.73
CA LEU A 93 -15.61 -6.20 -9.92
C LEU A 93 -17.05 -6.65 -10.00
N HIS A 94 -17.35 -7.67 -10.78
CA HIS A 94 -18.70 -8.24 -10.90
C HIS A 94 -19.24 -8.70 -9.54
N ASP A 95 -18.44 -9.45 -8.76
CA ASP A 95 -18.85 -9.94 -7.45
C ASP A 95 -19.09 -8.79 -6.45
N LEU A 96 -18.28 -7.72 -6.51
CA LEU A 96 -18.45 -6.55 -5.65
C LEU A 96 -19.68 -5.72 -6.05
N GLU A 97 -19.89 -5.52 -7.35
CA GLU A 97 -21.02 -4.76 -7.90
C GLU A 97 -22.36 -5.41 -7.54
N ASN A 98 -22.42 -6.74 -7.60
CA ASN A 98 -23.62 -7.52 -7.32
C ASN A 98 -23.76 -7.95 -5.85
N SER A 99 -22.91 -7.48 -4.96
CA SER A 99 -23.01 -7.80 -3.53
C SER A 99 -24.26 -7.19 -2.92
N GLY A 100 -24.97 -7.95 -2.10
CA GLY A 100 -26.19 -7.51 -1.39
C GLY A 100 -27.29 -7.06 -2.36
N LYS A 101 -27.69 -5.78 -2.25
CA LYS A 101 -28.64 -5.12 -3.17
C LYS A 101 -27.94 -4.35 -4.29
N GLY A 102 -26.65 -4.53 -4.45
CA GLY A 102 -25.84 -3.88 -5.48
C GLY A 102 -25.16 -2.58 -5.02
N TYR A 103 -24.01 -2.33 -5.65
CA TYR A 103 -23.17 -1.15 -5.40
C TYR A 103 -22.75 -0.46 -6.70
N ASN A 104 -22.85 0.84 -6.74
CA ASN A 104 -22.21 1.68 -7.76
C ASN A 104 -20.70 1.70 -7.50
N LEU A 105 -19.92 1.08 -8.40
CA LEU A 105 -18.47 1.03 -8.27
C LEU A 105 -17.81 2.21 -8.98
N THR A 106 -16.78 2.77 -8.34
CA THR A 106 -15.78 3.63 -8.96
C THR A 106 -14.42 2.97 -8.78
N VAL A 107 -13.72 2.73 -9.89
CA VAL A 107 -12.42 2.08 -9.92
C VAL A 107 -11.37 3.06 -10.40
N HIS A 108 -10.35 3.33 -9.59
CA HIS A 108 -9.31 4.27 -9.99
C HIS A 108 -7.91 3.82 -9.59
N LYS A 109 -6.94 4.05 -10.50
CA LYS A 109 -5.52 3.82 -10.21
C LYS A 109 -4.88 5.09 -9.68
N TYR A 110 -4.78 5.17 -8.36
CA TYR A 110 -4.09 6.28 -7.70
C TYR A 110 -2.58 6.18 -7.86
N LYS A 111 -1.98 7.25 -8.32
CA LYS A 111 -0.54 7.52 -8.24
C LYS A 111 -0.34 8.52 -7.11
N PHE A 112 -0.02 8.03 -5.93
CA PHE A 112 -0.04 8.84 -4.73
C PHE A 112 0.92 10.04 -4.77
N GLU A 113 1.99 9.97 -5.56
CA GLU A 113 2.89 11.11 -5.79
C GLU A 113 2.17 12.32 -6.43
N GLU A 114 1.09 12.12 -7.18
CA GLU A 114 0.29 13.20 -7.76
C GLU A 114 -0.60 13.91 -6.72
N TYR A 115 -0.72 13.32 -5.53
CA TYR A 115 -1.50 13.84 -4.40
C TYR A 115 -0.62 14.43 -3.28
N GLY A 116 0.63 14.78 -3.59
CA GLY A 116 1.55 15.36 -2.60
C GLY A 116 2.15 14.36 -1.62
N ILE A 117 2.08 13.07 -1.91
CA ILE A 117 2.71 12.04 -1.09
C ILE A 117 4.14 11.81 -1.59
N PRO A 118 5.15 11.80 -0.69
CA PRO A 118 6.57 11.70 -1.07
C PRO A 118 6.99 10.30 -1.51
N GLN A 119 6.09 9.60 -2.20
CA GLN A 119 6.31 8.21 -2.63
C GLN A 119 5.54 7.89 -3.91
N ALA A 120 6.24 7.42 -4.94
CA ALA A 120 5.66 6.82 -6.13
C ALA A 120 5.12 5.43 -5.78
N ARG A 121 3.88 5.42 -5.29
CA ARG A 121 3.14 4.22 -4.90
C ARG A 121 1.81 4.20 -5.65
N HIS A 122 1.67 3.24 -6.52
CA HIS A 122 0.48 3.09 -7.34
C HIS A 122 -0.44 2.01 -6.76
N ARG A 123 -1.72 2.37 -6.57
CA ARG A 123 -2.73 1.46 -6.02
C ARG A 123 -4.03 1.60 -6.79
N ILE A 124 -4.69 0.48 -6.97
CA ILE A 124 -6.07 0.45 -7.41
C ILE A 124 -6.94 0.55 -6.17
N ILE A 125 -7.84 1.50 -6.20
CA ILE A 125 -8.85 1.68 -5.17
C ILE A 125 -10.21 1.50 -5.84
N ILE A 126 -11.03 0.63 -5.26
CA ILE A 126 -12.41 0.39 -5.64
C ILE A 126 -13.27 0.96 -4.52
N VAL A 127 -14.10 1.94 -4.85
CA VAL A 127 -15.10 2.49 -3.93
C VAL A 127 -16.45 2.01 -4.39
N GLY A 128 -17.18 1.33 -3.52
CA GLY A 128 -18.56 0.92 -3.77
C GLY A 128 -19.51 1.70 -2.86
N ILE A 129 -20.55 2.31 -3.42
CA ILE A 129 -21.63 2.97 -2.70
C ILE A 129 -22.94 2.28 -3.06
N LYS A 130 -23.79 1.98 -2.06
CA LYS A 130 -25.08 1.30 -2.29
C LYS A 130 -25.89 1.96 -3.41
N ASN A 131 -26.44 1.14 -4.31
CA ASN A 131 -27.26 1.61 -5.41
C ASN A 131 -28.49 2.42 -4.95
N GLU A 132 -29.09 2.05 -3.83
CA GLU A 132 -30.27 2.73 -3.25
C GLU A 132 -30.05 4.22 -2.95
N LEU A 133 -28.80 4.66 -2.78
CA LEU A 133 -28.47 6.07 -2.55
C LEU A 133 -28.47 6.90 -3.84
N ASN A 134 -28.45 6.25 -5.00
CA ASN A 134 -28.38 6.87 -6.33
C ASN A 134 -27.27 7.93 -6.45
N ILE A 135 -26.09 7.61 -5.92
CA ILE A 135 -24.87 8.41 -6.01
C ILE A 135 -23.70 7.54 -6.42
N LYS A 136 -22.73 8.14 -7.10
CA LYS A 136 -21.46 7.49 -7.47
C LYS A 136 -20.31 8.32 -6.93
N PHE A 137 -19.28 7.63 -6.41
CA PHE A 137 -18.07 8.29 -5.92
C PHE A 137 -17.35 8.99 -7.08
N LYS A 138 -16.91 10.23 -6.85
CA LYS A 138 -16.10 10.99 -7.79
C LYS A 138 -14.65 10.99 -7.32
N VAL A 139 -13.71 10.74 -8.23
CA VAL A 139 -12.29 10.69 -7.91
C VAL A 139 -11.78 12.09 -7.58
N PRO A 140 -11.17 12.32 -6.38
CA PRO A 140 -10.64 13.63 -6.05
C PRO A 140 -9.54 14.05 -7.03
N LYS A 141 -9.54 15.32 -7.42
CA LYS A 141 -8.55 15.88 -8.34
C LYS A 141 -7.15 15.82 -7.71
N PRO A 142 -6.12 15.32 -8.42
CA PRO A 142 -4.73 15.39 -7.97
C PRO A 142 -4.29 16.84 -7.75
N SER A 143 -3.49 17.06 -6.71
CA SER A 143 -2.91 18.39 -6.43
C SER A 143 -1.74 18.71 -7.35
N PHE A 144 -1.10 17.68 -7.93
CA PHE A 144 0.15 17.74 -8.70
C PHE A 144 1.32 18.41 -7.95
N LYS A 145 1.14 18.72 -6.68
CA LYS A 145 2.21 19.19 -5.82
C LYS A 145 3.11 18.00 -5.46
N THR A 146 4.28 17.94 -6.07
CA THR A 146 5.24 16.88 -5.80
C THR A 146 5.99 17.17 -4.50
N MET A 147 5.99 16.22 -3.58
CA MET A 147 6.84 16.24 -2.38
C MET A 147 8.03 15.32 -2.59
N THR A 148 9.23 15.84 -2.44
CA THR A 148 10.47 15.09 -2.60
C THR A 148 10.82 14.25 -1.37
N ALA A 149 11.68 13.24 -1.54
CA ALA A 149 12.20 12.47 -0.43
C ALA A 149 12.99 13.35 0.57
N ARG A 150 13.69 14.39 0.09
CA ARG A 150 14.42 15.34 0.93
C ARG A 150 13.46 16.12 1.84
N GLU A 151 12.38 16.65 1.29
CA GLU A 151 11.39 17.40 2.07
C GLU A 151 10.73 16.51 3.12
N ALA A 152 10.34 15.29 2.75
CA ALA A 152 9.70 14.35 3.67
C ALA A 152 10.63 13.88 4.80
N LEU A 153 11.90 13.62 4.48
CA LEU A 153 12.88 13.12 5.44
C LEU A 153 13.55 14.23 6.24
N GLY A 154 13.33 15.48 5.97
CA GLY A 154 13.84 16.65 6.69
C GLY A 154 14.46 16.34 8.08
N ARG A 155 14.50 17.25 8.99
CA ARG A 155 15.07 16.99 10.31
C ARG A 155 14.15 16.06 11.13
N ILE A 156 14.56 14.80 11.32
CA ILE A 156 13.92 13.88 12.24
C ILE A 156 14.46 14.11 13.65
N PRO A 157 13.61 14.24 14.69
CA PRO A 157 14.07 14.36 16.07
C PRO A 157 14.92 13.14 16.47
N LYS A 158 16.03 13.37 17.19
CA LYS A 158 16.93 12.27 17.61
C LYS A 158 16.23 11.21 18.45
N ASN A 159 15.25 11.61 19.24
CA ASN A 159 14.44 10.76 20.12
C ASN A 159 13.15 10.24 19.46
N ALA A 160 12.97 10.39 18.17
CA ALA A 160 11.79 9.88 17.48
C ALA A 160 11.70 8.37 17.59
N PHE A 161 10.51 7.85 17.89
CA PHE A 161 10.25 6.41 17.96
C PHE A 161 10.52 5.72 16.62
N ASN A 162 11.03 4.48 16.68
CA ASN A 162 11.33 3.64 15.52
C ASN A 162 12.39 4.24 14.57
N ASN A 163 13.33 5.05 15.12
CA ASN A 163 14.38 5.73 14.36
C ASN A 163 15.76 5.08 14.49
N GLU A 164 15.84 3.87 15.02
CA GLU A 164 17.09 3.15 15.20
C GLU A 164 17.69 2.74 13.86
N LEU A 165 18.99 2.99 13.72
CA LEU A 165 19.74 2.64 12.51
C LEU A 165 19.74 1.11 12.27
N THR A 166 19.62 0.74 11.02
CA THR A 166 19.83 -0.65 10.59
C THR A 166 21.33 -0.93 10.48
N LYS A 167 21.81 -1.97 11.17
CA LYS A 167 23.20 -2.42 11.03
C LYS A 167 23.38 -3.02 9.63
N ASN A 168 24.21 -2.40 8.80
CA ASN A 168 24.60 -2.93 7.51
C ASN A 168 25.98 -3.61 7.62
N SER A 169 26.20 -4.68 6.86
CA SER A 169 27.53 -5.28 6.79
C SER A 169 28.55 -4.35 6.12
N LYS A 170 29.85 -4.54 6.41
CA LYS A 170 30.93 -3.76 5.79
C LYS A 170 30.83 -3.78 4.27
N GLN A 171 30.55 -4.95 3.67
CA GLN A 171 30.39 -5.11 2.22
C GLN A 171 29.22 -4.29 1.66
N VAL A 172 28.09 -4.19 2.38
CA VAL A 172 26.96 -3.34 1.97
C VAL A 172 27.34 -1.88 1.98
N ILE A 173 27.99 -1.42 3.07
CA ILE A 173 28.45 -0.04 3.21
C ILE A 173 29.42 0.31 2.08
N GLU A 174 30.38 -0.57 1.79
CA GLU A 174 31.35 -0.39 0.72
C GLU A 174 30.68 -0.33 -0.65
N ARG A 175 29.74 -1.23 -0.94
CA ARG A 175 28.97 -1.23 -2.19
C ARG A 175 28.22 0.08 -2.40
N LEU A 176 27.59 0.61 -1.35
CA LEU A 176 26.84 1.86 -1.42
C LEU A 176 27.70 3.07 -1.79
N LYS A 177 29.02 3.07 -1.51
CA LYS A 177 29.93 4.16 -1.93
C LYS A 177 29.98 4.32 -3.45
N TYR A 178 29.77 3.26 -4.21
CA TYR A 178 29.80 3.26 -5.68
C TYR A 178 28.43 3.51 -6.32
N ILE A 179 27.36 3.56 -5.53
CA ILE A 179 26.01 3.76 -6.04
C ILE A 179 25.58 5.21 -5.83
N LYS A 180 25.42 5.93 -6.94
CA LYS A 180 24.97 7.35 -6.92
C LYS A 180 23.50 7.46 -6.50
N PRO A 181 23.03 8.59 -5.97
CA PRO A 181 21.62 8.87 -5.73
C PRO A 181 20.73 8.51 -6.93
N GLY A 182 19.59 7.90 -6.71
CA GLY A 182 18.66 7.46 -7.75
C GLY A 182 19.07 6.20 -8.52
N LYS A 183 20.29 5.70 -8.35
CA LYS A 183 20.80 4.50 -9.03
C LYS A 183 20.71 3.26 -8.15
N SER A 184 20.77 2.08 -8.78
CA SER A 184 20.84 0.77 -8.13
C SER A 184 22.17 0.10 -8.41
N ALA A 185 22.42 -1.05 -7.78
CA ALA A 185 23.64 -1.82 -8.03
C ALA A 185 23.80 -2.24 -9.49
N PHE A 186 22.70 -2.46 -10.23
CA PHE A 186 22.75 -2.83 -11.65
C PHE A 186 23.05 -1.65 -12.58
N ASN A 187 22.76 -0.42 -12.13
CA ASN A 187 22.98 0.80 -12.91
C ASN A 187 24.23 1.54 -12.45
N SER A 188 25.14 0.87 -11.73
CA SER A 188 26.35 1.44 -11.16
C SER A 188 27.57 0.62 -11.55
N ASN A 189 28.70 1.29 -11.75
CA ASN A 189 29.96 0.63 -12.05
C ASN A 189 30.62 0.12 -10.75
N LEU A 190 30.25 -1.11 -10.35
CA LEU A 190 30.77 -1.75 -9.15
C LEU A 190 32.10 -2.47 -9.43
N PRO A 191 33.09 -2.37 -8.53
CA PRO A 191 34.30 -3.20 -8.56
C PRO A 191 33.95 -4.68 -8.63
N LYS A 192 34.83 -5.49 -9.24
CA LYS A 192 34.58 -6.93 -9.48
C LYS A 192 34.16 -7.70 -8.21
N HIS A 193 34.79 -7.43 -7.06
CA HIS A 193 34.50 -8.08 -5.78
C HIS A 193 33.17 -7.65 -5.13
N LEU A 194 32.57 -6.53 -5.58
CA LEU A 194 31.28 -6.02 -5.11
C LEU A 194 30.13 -6.30 -6.07
N LYS A 195 30.40 -6.84 -7.26
CA LYS A 195 29.35 -7.22 -8.21
C LYS A 195 28.39 -8.23 -7.60
N LEU A 196 27.12 -8.11 -7.96
CA LEU A 196 26.10 -9.03 -7.48
C LEU A 196 26.18 -10.36 -8.24
N LYS A 197 26.25 -11.46 -7.52
CA LYS A 197 26.15 -12.82 -8.07
C LYS A 197 24.68 -13.26 -8.11
N VAL A 198 23.87 -12.61 -8.94
CA VAL A 198 22.44 -12.93 -9.06
C VAL A 198 22.22 -13.79 -10.29
N LYS A 199 21.69 -14.99 -10.10
CA LYS A 199 21.15 -15.84 -11.17
C LYS A 199 19.64 -15.61 -11.26
N GLY A 200 19.09 -15.38 -12.44
CA GLY A 200 17.65 -15.19 -12.66
C GLY A 200 17.21 -13.73 -12.79
N ALA A 201 15.96 -13.44 -12.42
CA ALA A 201 15.33 -12.13 -12.60
C ALA A 201 16.11 -10.99 -11.92
N LYS A 202 16.44 -9.96 -12.68
CA LYS A 202 17.12 -8.76 -12.18
C LYS A 202 16.09 -7.88 -11.47
N ILE A 203 16.11 -7.86 -10.13
CA ILE A 203 15.31 -6.89 -9.36
C ILE A 203 15.99 -5.53 -9.51
N SER A 204 15.42 -4.65 -10.32
CA SER A 204 15.98 -3.33 -10.66
C SER A 204 16.26 -2.43 -9.44
N GLN A 205 15.64 -2.74 -8.30
CA GLN A 205 15.74 -1.95 -7.07
C GLN A 205 16.76 -2.47 -6.05
N ILE A 206 17.54 -3.51 -6.38
CA ILE A 206 18.56 -4.02 -5.45
C ILE A 206 19.62 -2.95 -5.20
N TYR A 207 19.88 -2.66 -3.92
CA TYR A 207 20.76 -1.59 -3.44
C TYR A 207 20.45 -0.22 -4.05
N LYS A 208 19.17 0.05 -4.36
CA LYS A 208 18.78 1.34 -4.93
C LYS A 208 18.81 2.43 -3.85
N ARG A 209 19.52 3.51 -4.13
CA ARG A 209 19.51 4.73 -3.32
C ARG A 209 18.35 5.62 -3.75
N LEU A 210 17.77 6.35 -2.78
CA LEU A 210 16.80 7.40 -3.09
C LEU A 210 17.45 8.49 -3.96
N ASP A 211 16.63 9.16 -4.74
CA ASP A 211 16.91 10.47 -5.29
C ASP A 211 16.29 11.52 -4.35
N SER A 212 17.11 12.41 -3.81
CA SER A 212 16.62 13.42 -2.85
C SER A 212 15.64 14.42 -3.45
N ASN A 213 15.71 14.63 -4.77
CA ASN A 213 14.91 15.63 -5.50
C ASN A 213 13.64 15.07 -6.13
N ARG A 214 13.32 13.83 -5.84
CA ARG A 214 12.11 13.15 -6.33
C ARG A 214 11.36 12.46 -5.19
N PRO A 215 10.08 12.14 -5.37
CA PRO A 215 9.40 11.20 -4.46
C PRO A 215 10.18 9.90 -4.38
N SER A 216 10.15 9.23 -3.25
CA SER A 216 10.73 7.90 -3.13
C SER A 216 10.04 6.91 -4.08
N TYR A 217 10.73 5.88 -4.49
CA TYR A 217 10.05 4.71 -5.03
C TYR A 217 9.27 3.99 -3.93
N THR A 218 8.41 3.04 -4.31
CA THR A 218 7.52 2.34 -3.37
C THR A 218 8.29 1.76 -2.19
N VAL A 219 7.93 2.19 -0.98
CA VAL A 219 8.42 1.63 0.29
C VAL A 219 7.71 0.30 0.50
N THR A 220 8.47 -0.79 0.46
CA THR A 220 7.95 -2.15 0.68
C THR A 220 8.22 -2.63 2.09
N GLY A 221 7.51 -3.67 2.54
CA GLY A 221 7.76 -4.33 3.83
C GLY A 221 9.01 -5.21 3.82
N SER A 222 9.60 -5.48 2.66
CA SER A 222 10.81 -6.26 2.53
C SER A 222 12.05 -5.52 3.05
N GLY A 223 13.04 -6.28 3.46
CA GLY A 223 14.34 -5.77 3.89
C GLY A 223 15.30 -6.92 4.14
N GLY A 224 16.47 -6.84 3.55
CA GLY A 224 17.48 -7.89 3.50
C GLY A 224 17.95 -8.13 2.08
N GLY A 225 19.11 -8.78 1.89
CA GLY A 225 19.62 -9.13 0.57
C GLY A 225 19.71 -7.98 -0.45
N GLY A 226 19.78 -6.73 0.00
CA GLY A 226 19.83 -5.54 -0.87
C GLY A 226 18.48 -4.91 -1.21
N THR A 227 17.36 -5.42 -0.69
CA THR A 227 16.01 -4.90 -0.96
C THR A 227 15.57 -3.75 -0.05
N HIS A 228 16.46 -3.27 0.82
CA HIS A 228 16.21 -2.06 1.60
C HIS A 228 16.08 -0.82 0.72
N VAL A 229 15.34 0.18 1.22
CA VAL A 229 15.42 1.54 0.72
C VAL A 229 16.66 2.19 1.32
N TYR A 230 17.57 2.71 0.48
CA TYR A 230 18.83 3.30 0.94
C TYR A 230 18.83 4.81 0.84
N HIS A 231 19.44 5.46 1.84
CA HIS A 231 19.55 6.91 1.91
C HIS A 231 20.41 7.46 0.75
N TRP A 232 20.05 8.63 0.20
CA TRP A 232 20.74 9.21 -0.97
C TRP A 232 22.17 9.68 -0.66
N LYS A 233 22.45 10.15 0.56
CA LYS A 233 23.77 10.68 0.96
C LYS A 233 24.54 9.70 1.83
N GLU A 234 23.91 9.10 2.82
CA GLU A 234 24.55 8.20 3.78
C GLU A 234 24.57 6.75 3.27
N ASN A 235 25.64 6.02 3.59
CA ASN A 235 25.79 4.63 3.13
C ASN A 235 25.06 3.64 4.04
N ARG A 236 23.74 3.84 4.20
CA ARG A 236 22.88 3.06 5.07
C ARG A 236 21.47 2.88 4.52
N ALA A 237 20.79 1.88 5.00
CA ALA A 237 19.35 1.76 4.83
C ALA A 237 18.62 2.87 5.61
N LEU A 238 17.41 3.22 5.16
CA LEU A 238 16.52 4.09 5.92
C LEU A 238 16.11 3.42 7.24
N THR A 239 15.94 4.25 8.27
CA THR A 239 15.27 3.83 9.50
C THR A 239 13.79 3.54 9.27
N ASN A 240 13.12 2.91 10.21
CA ASN A 240 11.68 2.72 10.12
C ASN A 240 10.91 4.05 10.20
N ARG A 241 11.41 5.03 10.98
CA ARG A 241 10.82 6.37 11.03
C ARG A 241 10.92 7.10 9.70
N GLU A 242 12.08 7.05 9.04
CA GLU A 242 12.25 7.61 7.69
C GLU A 242 11.28 6.97 6.69
N ARG A 243 11.12 5.64 6.73
CA ARG A 243 10.14 4.93 5.90
C ARG A 243 8.70 5.34 6.21
N ALA A 244 8.37 5.51 7.51
CA ALA A 244 7.04 5.94 7.96
C ALA A 244 6.70 7.34 7.46
N ARG A 245 7.65 8.28 7.46
CA ARG A 245 7.47 9.61 6.87
C ARG A 245 7.19 9.57 5.37
N LEU A 246 7.87 8.69 4.63
CA LEU A 246 7.57 8.49 3.20
C LEU A 246 6.17 7.90 2.96
N GLN A 247 5.61 7.21 3.95
CA GLN A 247 4.22 6.74 3.98
C GLN A 247 3.27 7.73 4.66
N THR A 248 3.76 8.96 4.93
CA THR A 248 3.01 10.05 5.56
C THR A 248 2.45 9.74 6.95
N PHE A 249 3.05 8.80 7.70
CA PHE A 249 2.73 8.63 9.12
C PHE A 249 3.27 9.81 9.92
N PRO A 250 2.50 10.34 10.87
CA PRO A 250 2.99 11.40 11.75
C PRO A 250 4.08 10.88 12.69
N ASP A 251 4.98 11.76 13.14
CA ASP A 251 6.13 11.36 13.94
C ASP A 251 5.78 10.80 15.32
N ASN A 252 4.64 11.18 15.87
CA ASN A 252 4.12 10.67 17.12
C ASN A 252 3.43 9.30 17.00
N PHE A 253 3.27 8.76 15.79
CA PHE A 253 2.72 7.42 15.60
C PHE A 253 3.78 6.37 15.97
N ILE A 254 3.48 5.53 16.94
CA ILE A 254 4.38 4.50 17.47
C ILE A 254 4.01 3.15 16.84
N PHE A 255 4.97 2.51 16.19
CA PHE A 255 4.83 1.13 15.73
C PHE A 255 5.39 0.19 16.79
N SER A 256 4.69 -0.91 17.05
CA SER A 256 5.08 -1.94 18.01
C SER A 256 5.61 -3.19 17.32
N GLY A 257 6.55 -3.87 17.99
CA GLY A 257 7.16 -5.11 17.54
C GLY A 257 8.63 -4.98 17.13
N SER A 258 9.20 -6.04 16.57
CA SER A 258 10.59 -6.04 16.09
C SER A 258 10.79 -5.05 14.94
N LYS A 259 12.02 -4.61 14.72
CA LYS A 259 12.37 -3.75 13.55
C LYS A 259 11.82 -4.30 12.23
N GLU A 260 11.82 -5.60 12.10
CA GLU A 260 11.35 -6.29 10.90
C GLU A 260 9.83 -6.25 10.76
N SER A 261 9.13 -6.50 11.86
CA SER A 261 7.68 -6.37 11.96
C SER A 261 7.23 -4.93 11.66
N VAL A 262 7.87 -3.95 12.28
CA VAL A 262 7.58 -2.51 12.03
C VAL A 262 7.80 -2.15 10.57
N ARG A 263 8.90 -2.58 9.95
CA ARG A 263 9.17 -2.36 8.54
C ARG A 263 8.07 -2.96 7.65
N LYS A 264 7.61 -4.16 7.98
CA LYS A 264 6.53 -4.83 7.27
C LYS A 264 5.21 -4.07 7.41
N GLN A 265 4.86 -3.63 8.61
CA GLN A 265 3.67 -2.82 8.87
C GLN A 265 3.67 -1.55 8.01
N ILE A 266 4.78 -0.80 8.01
CA ILE A 266 4.92 0.43 7.23
C ILE A 266 4.79 0.15 5.72
N GLY A 267 5.48 -0.86 5.22
CA GLY A 267 5.49 -1.16 3.79
C GLY A 267 4.16 -1.70 3.25
N MET A 268 3.37 -2.35 4.09
CA MET A 268 2.04 -2.86 3.74
C MET A 268 0.95 -1.78 3.80
N ALA A 269 1.16 -0.71 4.55
CA ALA A 269 0.16 0.35 4.70
C ALA A 269 -0.11 1.10 3.39
N VAL A 270 -1.32 1.61 3.25
CA VAL A 270 -1.64 2.72 2.35
C VAL A 270 -1.08 4.00 2.97
N PRO A 271 -0.50 4.94 2.20
CA PRO A 271 -0.06 6.21 2.76
C PRO A 271 -1.18 6.92 3.51
N VAL A 272 -0.91 7.38 4.72
CA VAL A 272 -1.94 7.93 5.62
C VAL A 272 -2.68 9.12 4.97
N MET A 273 -1.94 10.05 4.35
CA MET A 273 -2.54 11.18 3.63
C MET A 273 -3.32 10.74 2.39
N GLY A 274 -2.89 9.67 1.72
CA GLY A 274 -3.62 9.09 0.59
C GLY A 274 -4.96 8.50 1.03
N ALA A 275 -4.96 7.73 2.11
CA ALA A 275 -6.18 7.20 2.71
C ALA A 275 -7.11 8.35 3.13
N LYS A 276 -6.57 9.38 3.82
CA LYS A 276 -7.35 10.55 4.24
C LYS A 276 -8.05 11.23 3.06
N ILE A 277 -7.34 11.50 1.96
CA ILE A 277 -7.90 12.13 0.76
C ILE A 277 -9.07 11.30 0.21
N ILE A 278 -8.92 9.99 0.12
CA ILE A 278 -9.95 9.09 -0.41
C ILE A 278 -11.17 9.10 0.53
N PHE A 279 -10.98 8.87 1.83
CA PHE A 279 -12.08 8.81 2.79
C PHE A 279 -12.82 10.15 2.92
N ASP A 280 -12.10 11.28 2.99
CA ASP A 280 -12.71 12.62 3.01
C ASP A 280 -13.58 12.85 1.76
N SER A 281 -13.12 12.40 0.59
CA SER A 281 -13.87 12.53 -0.66
C SER A 281 -15.09 11.61 -0.71
N VAL A 282 -15.00 10.39 -0.16
CA VAL A 282 -16.18 9.50 -0.03
C VAL A 282 -17.22 10.13 0.88
N LEU A 283 -16.80 10.65 2.04
CA LEU A 283 -17.73 11.31 2.97
C LEU A 283 -18.40 12.55 2.36
N LYS A 284 -17.65 13.36 1.60
CA LYS A 284 -18.22 14.50 0.84
C LYS A 284 -19.22 14.04 -0.21
N THR A 285 -18.89 12.98 -0.96
CA THR A 285 -19.80 12.38 -1.95
C THR A 285 -21.12 11.96 -1.30
N ILE A 286 -21.07 11.25 -0.17
CA ILE A 286 -22.25 10.79 0.56
C ILE A 286 -23.06 11.98 1.12
N ALA A 287 -22.36 12.99 1.61
CA ALA A 287 -22.98 14.22 2.11
C ALA A 287 -23.45 15.18 0.98
N ARG A 288 -23.25 14.82 -0.28
CA ARG A 288 -23.55 15.64 -1.47
C ARG A 288 -22.86 17.01 -1.45
N ILE A 289 -21.65 17.06 -0.87
CA ILE A 289 -20.78 18.24 -0.85
C ILE A 289 -19.85 18.18 -2.05
N ASP A 290 -19.87 19.24 -2.87
CA ASP A 290 -18.99 19.32 -4.05
C ASP A 290 -17.51 19.46 -3.65
N TYR A 291 -16.66 18.86 -4.46
CA TYR A 291 -15.22 18.99 -4.36
C TYR A 291 -14.57 18.84 -5.76
N PRO A 292 -13.37 19.40 -5.95
CA PRO A 292 -12.64 19.21 -7.20
C PRO A 292 -12.42 17.73 -7.50
N CYS A 293 -12.92 17.26 -8.63
CA CYS A 293 -12.85 15.86 -9.02
C CYS A 293 -12.40 15.70 -10.49
N VAL A 294 -12.03 14.48 -10.84
CA VAL A 294 -11.68 14.03 -12.19
C VAL A 294 -12.40 12.73 -12.48
N ASP A 295 -12.46 12.36 -13.76
CA ASP A 295 -12.99 11.07 -14.17
C ASP A 295 -12.11 9.92 -13.66
N GLU A 296 -12.74 8.79 -13.41
CA GLU A 296 -12.03 7.56 -13.04
C GLU A 296 -11.11 7.11 -14.18
N LYS A 297 -9.87 6.77 -13.84
CA LYS A 297 -8.88 6.23 -14.79
C LYS A 297 -8.42 4.87 -14.30
N PHE A 298 -8.75 3.87 -15.09
CA PHE A 298 -8.41 2.49 -14.77
C PHE A 298 -7.86 1.74 -15.98
#